data_4e705d274b278bfa001f11ba933be20c
#
_entry.id   4e705d274b278bfa001f11ba933be20c
#
_cell.length_a   1.000
_cell.length_b   1.000
_cell.length_c   1.000
_cell.angle_alpha   90.00
_cell.angle_beta   90.00
_cell.angle_gamma   90.00
#
_symmetry.space_group_name_H-M   'P 1'
#
loop_
_entity.id
_entity.type
_entity.pdbx_description
1 polymer ?
#
loop_
_entity_poly.entity_id
_entity_poly.type
_entity_poly.pdbx_seq_one_letter_code
_entity_poly.pdbx_strand_id
1 'polypeptide(L)'
;EEKIVVPFSRKTFMYDLAKILEDLPDENLRNSLMSIAEKLPTSSESFSAYVLKITAEPADKIGHRLLWPSLASVEHLHPKSEGGLDILANYGGARTVINSQRKSIPLKEWIEFYPETRKNCQKYLDRLIELYSQRLFQKLNIDPKYIYDFTNTIEKESEGTLKKKKKKLHEA
;
A
#
# COMPACT_ATOMS: atom_id res chain seq x y z
N GLU A 1 1.25 -17.48 30.85
CA GLU A 1 2.20 -17.28 29.73
C GLU A 1 3.15 -16.14 30.12
N GLU A 2 4.41 -16.47 30.38
CA GLU A 2 5.44 -15.46 30.58
C GLU A 2 5.66 -14.71 29.27
N LYS A 3 5.37 -13.42 29.28
CA LYS A 3 5.69 -12.53 28.17
C LYS A 3 7.21 -12.31 28.17
N ILE A 4 7.91 -12.90 27.21
CA ILE A 4 9.33 -12.61 26.98
C ILE A 4 9.40 -11.17 26.44
N VAL A 5 9.80 -10.24 27.30
CA VAL A 5 10.05 -8.86 26.90
C VAL A 5 11.49 -8.79 26.39
N VAL A 6 11.65 -8.72 25.08
CA VAL A 6 12.97 -8.48 24.48
C VAL A 6 13.35 -7.02 24.70
N PRO A 7 14.50 -6.72 25.33
CA PRO A 7 14.93 -5.35 25.52
C PRO A 7 15.09 -4.64 24.17
N PHE A 8 14.48 -3.48 24.03
CA PHE A 8 14.63 -2.66 22.82
C PHE A 8 15.96 -1.91 22.85
N SER A 9 16.68 -1.95 21.74
CA SER A 9 17.87 -1.14 21.48
C SER A 9 17.71 -0.45 20.13
N ARG A 10 17.71 0.87 20.11
CA ARG A 10 17.63 1.64 18.87
C ARG A 10 18.77 1.30 17.92
N LYS A 11 19.98 1.10 18.45
CA LYS A 11 21.15 0.74 17.62
C LYS A 11 20.96 -0.58 16.89
N THR A 12 20.48 -1.61 17.59
CA THR A 12 20.19 -2.91 17.01
C THR A 12 19.05 -2.80 16.00
N PHE A 13 17.97 -2.12 16.37
CA PHE A 13 16.82 -1.91 15.49
C PHE A 13 17.22 -1.19 14.18
N MET A 14 18.04 -0.14 14.26
CA MET A 14 18.51 0.61 13.08
C MET A 14 19.41 -0.27 12.19
N TYR A 15 20.23 -1.10 12.78
CA TYR A 15 21.08 -2.03 12.03
C TYR A 15 20.23 -3.06 11.26
N ASP A 16 19.26 -3.67 11.93
CA ASP A 16 18.36 -4.63 11.30
C ASP A 16 17.46 -3.97 10.25
N LEU A 17 16.97 -2.77 10.55
CA LEU A 17 16.19 -1.97 9.61
C LEU A 17 17.00 -1.63 8.36
N ALA A 18 18.25 -1.20 8.50
CA ALA A 18 19.13 -0.90 7.37
C ALA A 18 19.27 -2.09 6.43
N LYS A 19 19.49 -3.32 6.98
CA LYS A 19 19.55 -4.54 6.18
C LYS A 19 18.25 -4.82 5.41
N ILE A 20 17.09 -4.66 6.07
CA ILE A 20 15.78 -4.85 5.43
C ILE A 20 15.58 -3.83 4.32
N LEU A 21 16.08 -2.62 4.50
CA LEU A 21 15.93 -1.53 3.55
C LEU A 21 16.89 -1.61 2.35
N GLU A 22 17.97 -2.42 2.42
CA GLU A 22 18.90 -2.61 1.28
C GLU A 22 18.16 -3.09 0.03
N ASP A 23 17.19 -3.97 0.19
CA ASP A 23 16.38 -4.52 -0.91
C ASP A 23 15.24 -3.59 -1.36
N LEU A 24 15.04 -2.46 -0.68
CA LEU A 24 13.97 -1.51 -1.02
C LEU A 24 14.46 -0.52 -2.09
N PRO A 25 13.89 -0.53 -3.31
CA PRO A 25 14.40 0.30 -4.41
C PRO A 25 14.15 1.80 -4.24
N ASP A 26 13.18 2.19 -3.40
CA ASP A 26 12.80 3.58 -3.16
C ASP A 26 13.72 4.24 -2.13
N GLU A 27 14.67 5.04 -2.60
CA GLU A 27 15.63 5.74 -1.75
C GLU A 27 14.98 6.75 -0.81
N ASN A 28 13.96 7.48 -1.26
CA ASN A 28 13.26 8.45 -0.42
C ASN A 28 12.54 7.76 0.74
N LEU A 29 11.94 6.61 0.46
CA LEU A 29 11.30 5.80 1.49
C LEU A 29 12.33 5.24 2.48
N ARG A 30 13.48 4.73 2.00
CA ARG A 30 14.59 4.29 2.87
C ARG A 30 15.02 5.40 3.83
N ASN A 31 15.30 6.58 3.29
CA ASN A 31 15.76 7.74 4.07
C ASN A 31 14.68 8.19 5.07
N SER A 32 13.42 8.19 4.68
CA SER A 32 12.30 8.51 5.57
C SER A 32 12.18 7.53 6.73
N LEU A 33 12.28 6.22 6.47
CA LEU A 33 12.21 5.18 7.51
C LEU A 33 13.40 5.25 8.46
N MET A 34 14.60 5.47 7.96
CA MET A 34 15.80 5.66 8.78
C MET A 34 15.66 6.91 9.67
N SER A 35 15.20 8.02 9.12
CA SER A 35 14.96 9.26 9.89
C SER A 35 13.92 9.08 10.99
N ILE A 36 12.88 8.26 10.77
CA ILE A 36 11.90 7.91 11.81
C ILE A 36 12.58 7.06 12.89
N ALA A 37 13.38 6.06 12.50
CA ALA A 37 14.07 5.18 13.43
C ALA A 37 15.09 5.93 14.32
N GLU A 38 15.77 6.93 13.77
CA GLU A 38 16.70 7.79 14.53
C GLU A 38 16.03 8.58 15.66
N LYS A 39 14.73 8.87 15.50
CA LYS A 39 13.94 9.59 16.50
C LYS A 39 13.37 8.71 17.61
N LEU A 40 13.50 7.39 17.47
CA LEU A 40 13.07 6.45 18.52
C LEU A 40 13.97 6.57 19.75
N PRO A 41 13.45 6.25 20.95
CA PRO A 41 14.24 6.18 22.17
C PRO A 41 15.40 5.19 22.06
N THR A 42 16.48 5.43 22.80
CA THR A 42 17.72 4.66 22.71
C THR A 42 17.64 3.28 23.36
N SER A 43 16.77 3.11 24.36
CA SER A 43 16.65 1.89 25.16
C SER A 43 15.19 1.54 25.49
N SER A 44 14.98 0.33 26.04
CA SER A 44 13.65 -0.10 26.49
C SER A 44 13.01 0.81 27.54
N GLU A 45 13.81 1.33 28.47
CA GLU A 45 13.32 2.25 29.51
C GLU A 45 12.83 3.57 28.88
N SER A 46 13.68 4.16 28.03
CA SER A 46 13.31 5.37 27.28
C SER A 46 12.15 5.10 26.31
N PHE A 47 12.06 3.89 25.75
CA PHE A 47 10.97 3.49 24.88
C PHE A 47 9.66 3.40 25.66
N SER A 48 9.67 2.83 26.87
CA SER A 48 8.49 2.80 27.73
C SER A 48 7.99 4.20 28.08
N ALA A 49 8.90 5.12 28.43
CA ALA A 49 8.56 6.53 28.66
C ALA A 49 8.02 7.22 27.39
N TYR A 50 8.61 6.91 26.24
CA TYR A 50 8.13 7.39 24.95
C TYR A 50 6.75 6.84 24.62
N VAL A 51 6.52 5.54 24.81
CA VAL A 51 5.20 4.90 24.62
C VAL A 51 4.17 5.50 25.56
N LEU A 52 4.49 5.71 26.83
CA LEU A 52 3.60 6.36 27.81
C LEU A 52 3.29 7.81 27.40
N LYS A 53 4.25 8.54 26.87
CA LYS A 53 4.04 9.90 26.34
C LYS A 53 3.16 9.89 25.08
N ILE A 54 3.31 8.88 24.24
CA ILE A 54 2.53 8.75 23.00
C ILE A 54 1.17 8.12 23.27
N THR A 55 0.98 7.35 24.34
CA THR A 55 -0.34 6.77 24.71
C THR A 55 -1.32 7.84 25.18
N ALA A 56 -0.88 9.06 25.42
CA ALA A 56 -1.77 10.22 25.41
C ALA A 56 -2.30 10.58 24.00
N GLU A 57 -1.64 10.09 22.93
CA GLU A 57 -2.20 10.10 21.57
C GLU A 57 -2.93 8.80 21.31
N PRO A 58 -4.03 8.80 20.50
CA PRO A 58 -4.74 7.60 20.11
C PRO A 58 -3.80 6.53 19.53
N ALA A 59 -3.98 5.27 19.91
CA ALA A 59 -3.11 4.15 19.51
C ALA A 59 -2.99 3.99 17.98
N ASP A 60 -3.99 4.43 17.23
CA ASP A 60 -3.99 4.52 15.77
C ASP A 60 -2.88 5.44 15.24
N LYS A 61 -2.59 6.56 15.90
CA LYS A 61 -1.50 7.46 15.48
C LYS A 61 -0.11 6.85 15.67
N ILE A 62 0.09 6.03 16.69
CA ILE A 62 1.36 5.35 16.95
C ILE A 62 1.59 4.27 15.89
N GLY A 63 0.61 3.42 15.68
CA GLY A 63 0.64 2.41 14.63
C GLY A 63 0.83 3.04 13.25
N HIS A 64 0.16 4.15 13.01
CA HIS A 64 0.26 4.91 11.78
C HIS A 64 1.69 5.44 11.53
N ARG A 65 2.37 5.97 12.55
CA ARG A 65 3.74 6.49 12.40
C ARG A 65 4.79 5.40 12.19
N LEU A 66 4.64 4.26 12.86
CA LEU A 66 5.62 3.16 12.80
C LEU A 66 5.41 2.24 11.59
N LEU A 67 4.17 1.98 11.23
CA LEU A 67 3.82 1.00 10.21
C LEU A 67 3.29 1.64 8.91
N TRP A 68 2.98 2.92 8.97
CA TRP A 68 2.34 3.66 7.88
C TRP A 68 2.95 3.43 6.49
N PRO A 69 4.30 3.44 6.31
CA PRO A 69 4.87 3.24 4.97
C PRO A 69 4.62 1.85 4.38
N SER A 70 4.42 0.84 5.25
CA SER A 70 4.24 -0.56 4.85
C SER A 70 2.78 -1.03 4.91
N LEU A 71 1.88 -0.27 5.53
CA LEU A 71 0.48 -0.65 5.62
C LEU A 71 -0.19 -0.60 4.25
N ALA A 72 -1.05 -1.60 4.01
CA ALA A 72 -1.98 -1.55 2.91
C ALA A 72 -3.13 -0.58 3.24
N SER A 73 -3.55 0.17 2.26
CA SER A 73 -4.72 1.05 2.31
C SER A 73 -5.58 0.88 1.08
N VAL A 74 -6.83 1.27 1.20
CA VAL A 74 -7.74 1.38 0.07
C VAL A 74 -7.46 2.69 -0.65
N GLU A 75 -7.21 2.60 -1.94
CA GLU A 75 -7.00 3.72 -2.86
C GLU A 75 -8.23 3.87 -3.75
N HIS A 76 -8.73 5.09 -3.90
CA HIS A 76 -9.76 5.38 -4.89
C HIS A 76 -9.12 5.60 -6.26
N LEU A 77 -9.43 4.76 -7.25
CA LEU A 77 -8.93 4.93 -8.63
C LEU A 77 -9.36 6.28 -9.20
N HIS A 78 -10.66 6.60 -9.11
CA HIS A 78 -11.18 7.95 -9.29
C HIS A 78 -11.25 8.65 -7.92
N PRO A 79 -10.51 9.74 -7.70
CA PRO A 79 -10.41 10.38 -6.39
C PRO A 79 -11.78 10.79 -5.84
N LYS A 80 -12.01 10.60 -4.55
CA LYS A 80 -13.27 10.96 -3.88
C LYS A 80 -13.54 12.47 -3.95
N SER A 81 -12.49 13.30 -3.87
CA SER A 81 -12.57 14.75 -4.02
C SER A 81 -13.04 15.19 -5.41
N GLU A 82 -12.88 14.34 -6.43
CA GLU A 82 -13.30 14.56 -7.81
C GLU A 82 -14.64 13.86 -8.14
N GLY A 83 -15.37 13.41 -7.11
CA GLY A 83 -16.65 12.73 -7.27
C GLY A 83 -16.57 11.21 -7.40
N GLY A 84 -15.42 10.61 -7.12
CA GLY A 84 -15.26 9.17 -7.09
C GLY A 84 -16.16 8.48 -6.06
N LEU A 85 -16.87 7.43 -6.50
CA LEU A 85 -17.84 6.72 -5.68
C LEU A 85 -17.16 5.74 -4.71
N ASP A 86 -17.77 5.55 -3.53
CA ASP A 86 -17.38 4.54 -2.53
C ASP A 86 -17.95 3.16 -2.93
N ILE A 87 -17.43 2.58 -4.02
CA ILE A 87 -17.80 1.27 -4.54
C ILE A 87 -16.57 0.41 -4.79
N LEU A 88 -16.70 -0.91 -4.68
CA LEU A 88 -15.60 -1.86 -4.86
C LEU A 88 -14.87 -1.68 -6.19
N ALA A 89 -15.58 -1.39 -7.26
CA ALA A 89 -14.99 -1.17 -8.58
C ALA A 89 -14.05 0.05 -8.65
N ASN A 90 -14.15 0.98 -7.68
CA ASN A 90 -13.29 2.15 -7.56
C ASN A 90 -12.16 1.98 -6.53
N TYR A 91 -12.08 0.83 -5.86
CA TYR A 91 -11.11 0.58 -4.82
C TYR A 91 -9.94 -0.27 -5.31
N GLY A 92 -8.73 0.24 -5.21
CA GLY A 92 -7.49 -0.48 -5.43
C GLY A 92 -6.70 -0.66 -4.13
N GLY A 93 -5.85 -1.67 -4.08
CA GLY A 93 -4.88 -1.81 -2.99
C GLY A 93 -3.64 -0.97 -3.27
N ALA A 94 -3.26 -0.12 -2.33
CA ALA A 94 -2.02 0.65 -2.39
C ALA A 94 -1.31 0.66 -1.03
N ARG A 95 0.00 0.95 -1.02
CA ARG A 95 0.65 1.29 0.24
C ARG A 95 0.15 2.65 0.72
N THR A 96 -0.06 2.79 2.03
CA THR A 96 -0.59 4.04 2.62
C THR A 96 0.25 5.26 2.24
N VAL A 97 1.58 5.12 2.16
CA VAL A 97 2.47 6.20 1.74
C VAL A 97 2.18 6.65 0.30
N ILE A 98 1.95 5.70 -0.60
CA ILE A 98 1.64 5.98 -2.02
C ILE A 98 0.28 6.66 -2.14
N ASN A 99 -0.73 6.14 -1.44
CA ASN A 99 -2.06 6.74 -1.38
C ASN A 99 -2.01 8.19 -0.87
N SER A 100 -1.29 8.44 0.22
CA SER A 100 -1.12 9.80 0.77
C SER A 100 -0.34 10.74 -0.14
N GLN A 101 0.62 10.24 -0.90
CA GLN A 101 1.37 11.05 -1.87
C GLN A 101 0.53 11.40 -3.09
N ARG A 102 -0.28 10.44 -3.54
CA ARG A 102 -1.15 10.65 -4.70
C ARG A 102 -2.26 11.66 -4.40
N LYS A 103 -2.87 11.61 -3.23
CA LYS A 103 -4.00 12.50 -2.87
C LYS A 103 -5.12 12.45 -3.92
N SER A 104 -5.46 13.61 -4.49
CA SER A 104 -6.48 13.76 -5.54
C SER A 104 -5.92 13.75 -6.96
N ILE A 105 -4.63 13.43 -7.15
CA ILE A 105 -4.06 13.38 -8.50
C ILE A 105 -4.74 12.26 -9.30
N PRO A 106 -5.28 12.53 -10.50
CA PRO A 106 -5.89 11.52 -11.35
C PRO A 106 -4.93 10.35 -11.63
N LEU A 107 -5.46 9.14 -11.77
CA LEU A 107 -4.64 7.94 -11.97
C LEU A 107 -3.72 8.07 -13.19
N LYS A 108 -4.23 8.63 -14.29
CA LYS A 108 -3.45 8.88 -15.50
C LYS A 108 -2.21 9.71 -15.21
N GLU A 109 -2.39 10.89 -14.61
CA GLU A 109 -1.28 11.80 -14.30
C GLU A 109 -0.29 11.14 -13.33
N TRP A 110 -0.78 10.46 -12.32
CA TRP A 110 0.06 9.77 -11.33
C TRP A 110 0.97 8.72 -11.98
N ILE A 111 0.46 7.88 -12.87
CA ILE A 111 1.25 6.84 -13.55
C ILE A 111 2.18 7.39 -14.64
N GLU A 112 1.91 8.59 -15.15
CA GLU A 112 2.84 9.31 -16.05
C GLU A 112 4.03 9.88 -15.27
N PHE A 113 3.80 10.46 -14.09
CA PHE A 113 4.87 10.97 -13.23
C PHE A 113 5.71 9.85 -12.60
N TYR A 114 5.15 8.67 -12.37
CA TYR A 114 5.81 7.55 -11.70
C TYR A 114 5.78 6.27 -12.55
N PRO A 115 6.74 6.09 -13.47
CA PRO A 115 6.79 4.94 -14.39
C PRO A 115 6.78 3.58 -13.68
N GLU A 116 7.40 3.46 -12.49
CA GLU A 116 7.34 2.22 -11.70
C GLU A 116 5.92 1.95 -11.16
N THR A 117 5.18 2.99 -10.79
CA THR A 117 3.76 2.83 -10.41
C THR A 117 2.95 2.31 -11.58
N ARG A 118 3.15 2.86 -12.78
CA ARG A 118 2.52 2.36 -14.02
C ARG A 118 2.80 0.88 -14.24
N LYS A 119 4.07 0.48 -14.13
CA LYS A 119 4.50 -0.93 -14.30
C LYS A 119 3.85 -1.85 -13.26
N ASN A 120 3.79 -1.41 -12.00
CA ASN A 120 3.17 -2.18 -10.92
C ASN A 120 1.65 -2.27 -11.08
N CYS A 121 0.97 -1.20 -11.48
CA CYS A 121 -0.46 -1.22 -11.80
C CYS A 121 -0.76 -2.18 -12.96
N GLN A 122 0.07 -2.19 -14.01
CA GLN A 122 -0.09 -3.13 -15.12
C GLN A 122 0.10 -4.58 -14.68
N LYS A 123 1.14 -4.88 -13.87
CA LYS A 123 1.33 -6.22 -13.29
C LYS A 123 0.16 -6.67 -12.44
N TYR A 124 -0.38 -5.76 -11.63
CA TYR A 124 -1.55 -6.04 -10.79
C TYR A 124 -2.77 -6.39 -11.64
N LEU A 125 -3.04 -5.59 -12.66
CA LEU A 125 -4.13 -5.84 -13.62
C LEU A 125 -3.95 -7.18 -14.35
N ASP A 126 -2.75 -7.46 -14.86
CA ASP A 126 -2.43 -8.74 -15.53
C ASP A 126 -2.64 -9.93 -14.59
N ARG A 127 -2.26 -9.79 -13.31
CA ARG A 127 -2.45 -10.85 -12.31
C ARG A 127 -3.92 -11.09 -11.97
N LEU A 128 -4.71 -10.03 -11.84
CA LEU A 128 -6.16 -10.18 -11.63
C LEU A 128 -6.82 -10.94 -12.78
N ILE A 129 -6.47 -10.61 -14.03
CA ILE A 129 -7.01 -11.27 -15.22
C ILE A 129 -6.57 -12.74 -15.27
N GLU A 130 -5.32 -13.04 -14.89
CA GLU A 130 -4.83 -14.40 -14.78
C GLU A 130 -5.63 -15.22 -13.76
N LEU A 131 -5.83 -14.70 -12.55
CA LEU A 131 -6.59 -15.35 -11.49
C LEU A 131 -8.06 -15.55 -11.89
N TYR A 132 -8.63 -14.58 -12.60
CA TYR A 132 -9.97 -14.71 -13.18
C TYR A 132 -10.04 -15.87 -14.18
N SER A 133 -9.08 -15.95 -15.12
CA SER A 133 -9.05 -17.02 -16.13
C SER A 133 -8.84 -18.42 -15.52
N GLN A 134 -8.22 -18.52 -14.35
CA GLN A 134 -8.07 -19.76 -13.59
C GLN A 134 -9.32 -20.13 -12.76
N ARG A 135 -10.41 -19.36 -12.85
CA ARG A 135 -11.64 -19.50 -12.08
C ARG A 135 -11.42 -19.46 -10.55
N LEU A 136 -10.33 -18.84 -10.10
CA LEU A 136 -10.01 -18.78 -8.67
C LEU A 136 -11.04 -17.96 -7.91
N PHE A 137 -11.53 -16.88 -8.48
CA PHE A 137 -12.56 -16.03 -7.86
C PHE A 137 -13.86 -16.80 -7.61
N GLN A 138 -14.28 -17.64 -8.55
CA GLN A 138 -15.45 -18.52 -8.38
C GLN A 138 -15.23 -19.53 -7.25
N LYS A 139 -14.04 -20.15 -7.16
CA LYS A 139 -13.68 -21.06 -6.06
C LYS A 139 -13.68 -20.39 -4.69
N LEU A 140 -13.41 -19.10 -4.64
CA LEU A 140 -13.42 -18.29 -3.41
C LEU A 140 -14.76 -17.58 -3.16
N ASN A 141 -15.79 -17.87 -3.95
CA ASN A 141 -17.11 -17.22 -3.84
C ASN A 141 -17.06 -15.70 -4.04
N ILE A 142 -16.10 -15.22 -4.83
CA ILE A 142 -15.97 -13.78 -5.18
C ILE A 142 -16.73 -13.55 -6.48
N ASP A 143 -17.62 -12.56 -6.49
CA ASP A 143 -18.39 -12.19 -7.67
C ASP A 143 -17.46 -11.78 -8.83
N PRO A 144 -17.47 -12.49 -9.95
CA PRO A 144 -16.65 -12.15 -11.10
C PRO A 144 -16.97 -10.80 -11.71
N LYS A 145 -18.18 -10.28 -11.49
CA LYS A 145 -18.58 -8.92 -11.91
C LYS A 145 -17.68 -7.86 -11.32
N TYR A 146 -17.23 -8.04 -10.06
CA TYR A 146 -16.28 -7.12 -9.44
C TYR A 146 -15.00 -6.95 -10.27
N ILE A 147 -14.42 -8.04 -10.75
CA ILE A 147 -13.17 -7.99 -11.54
C ILE A 147 -13.39 -7.26 -12.87
N TYR A 148 -14.54 -7.51 -13.50
CA TYR A 148 -14.90 -6.81 -14.74
C TYR A 148 -15.05 -5.31 -14.52
N ASP A 149 -15.82 -4.90 -13.51
CA ASP A 149 -16.07 -3.50 -13.20
C ASP A 149 -14.78 -2.78 -12.77
N PHE A 150 -13.96 -3.41 -11.93
CA PHE A 150 -12.69 -2.88 -11.47
C PHE A 150 -11.69 -2.69 -12.63
N THR A 151 -11.55 -3.68 -13.50
CA THR A 151 -10.64 -3.58 -14.65
C THR A 151 -11.09 -2.53 -15.65
N ASN A 152 -12.39 -2.34 -15.84
CA ASN A 152 -12.93 -1.25 -16.65
C ASN A 152 -12.62 0.12 -16.02
N THR A 153 -12.76 0.25 -14.71
CA THR A 153 -12.44 1.50 -13.99
C THR A 153 -10.96 1.85 -14.15
N ILE A 154 -10.03 0.89 -13.96
CA ILE A 154 -8.60 1.13 -14.19
C ILE A 154 -8.33 1.59 -15.61
N GLU A 155 -8.91 0.92 -16.62
CA GLU A 155 -8.69 1.27 -18.03
C GLU A 155 -9.22 2.68 -18.33
N LYS A 156 -10.38 3.03 -17.79
CA LYS A 156 -11.00 4.35 -17.91
C LYS A 156 -10.15 5.43 -17.23
N GLU A 157 -9.82 5.25 -15.94
CA GLU A 157 -9.11 6.26 -15.14
C GLU A 157 -7.64 6.43 -15.58
N SER A 158 -7.07 5.46 -16.28
CA SER A 158 -5.76 5.56 -16.93
C SER A 158 -5.82 6.04 -18.39
N GLU A 159 -7.02 6.36 -18.89
CA GLU A 159 -7.28 6.70 -20.30
C GLU A 159 -6.65 5.70 -21.28
N GLY A 160 -6.74 4.41 -20.96
CA GLY A 160 -6.21 3.33 -21.79
C GLY A 160 -4.68 3.17 -21.75
N THR A 161 -3.99 3.88 -20.87
CA THR A 161 -2.55 3.68 -20.63
C THR A 161 -2.27 2.31 -20.02
N LEU A 162 -3.15 1.85 -19.11
CA LEU A 162 -3.19 0.49 -18.59
C LEU A 162 -4.21 -0.32 -19.41
N LYS A 163 -3.80 -1.46 -19.94
CA LYS A 163 -4.61 -2.26 -20.86
C LYS A 163 -4.87 -3.65 -20.32
N LYS A 164 -6.15 -4.02 -20.21
CA LYS A 164 -6.52 -5.42 -20.01
C LYS A 164 -6.28 -6.24 -21.28
N LYS A 165 -5.72 -7.45 -21.15
CA LYS A 165 -5.57 -8.38 -22.26
C LYS A 165 -6.95 -8.92 -22.63
N LYS A 166 -7.59 -8.33 -23.64
CA LYS A 166 -8.99 -8.59 -24.07
C LYS A 166 -9.33 -10.07 -24.29
N LYS A 167 -8.36 -10.90 -24.69
CA LYS A 167 -8.58 -12.30 -25.08
C LYS A 167 -8.96 -13.25 -23.94
N LYS A 168 -8.76 -12.88 -22.66
CA LYS A 168 -8.97 -13.78 -21.52
C LYS A 168 -10.25 -13.57 -20.72
N LEU A 169 -10.97 -12.47 -20.93
CA LEU A 169 -12.20 -12.15 -20.18
C LEU A 169 -13.48 -12.68 -20.82
N HIS A 170 -13.45 -13.02 -22.11
CA HIS A 170 -14.63 -13.51 -22.84
C HIS A 170 -14.74 -15.04 -22.96
N GLU A 171 -13.70 -15.78 -22.57
CA GLU A 171 -13.64 -17.26 -22.69
C GLU A 171 -13.88 -17.99 -21.35
N ALA A 172 -14.26 -17.27 -20.28
CA ALA A 172 -14.53 -17.81 -18.94
C ALA A 172 -15.99 -17.64 -18.53
#